data_564297dc51d8796d7e26c7c97c6e982c
#
_entry.id   564297dc51d8796d7e26c7c97c6e982c
#
_cell.length_a   1.000
_cell.length_b   1.000
_cell.length_c   1.000
_cell.angle_alpha   90.00
_cell.angle_beta   90.00
_cell.angle_gamma   90.00
#
_symmetry.space_group_name_H-M   'P 1'
#
loop_
_entity.id
_entity.type
_entity.pdbx_description
1 polymer ?
#
loop_
_entity_poly.entity_id
_entity_poly.type
_entity_poly.pdbx_seq_one_letter_code
_entity_poly.pdbx_strand_id
1 'polypeptide(L)'
;MLSKKQEISNCAARLFRKKGYKATSMRDIADAMDMKAASLYNHISSKEELFSELLLKMAKLFTKGMEEITQSSLSTPAKLERLITLHVHLTIEHTDAFSLKFSSMLYWMMRQTLI
;
A
#
# COMPACT_ATOMS: atom_id res chain seq x y z
N MET A 1 15.16 -10.82 4.42
CA MET A 1 14.59 -11.72 3.40
C MET A 1 13.07 -11.64 3.42
N LEU A 2 12.46 -11.40 2.27
CA LEU A 2 11.01 -11.29 2.20
C LEU A 2 10.34 -12.67 2.29
N SER A 3 9.21 -12.75 2.98
CA SER A 3 8.37 -13.95 2.93
C SER A 3 7.72 -14.08 1.55
N LYS A 4 7.26 -15.28 1.20
CA LYS A 4 6.57 -15.50 -0.07
C LYS A 4 5.34 -14.60 -0.20
N LYS A 5 4.60 -14.41 0.89
CA LYS A 5 3.43 -13.51 0.93
C LYS A 5 3.83 -12.04 0.64
N GLN A 6 4.95 -11.58 1.16
CA GLN A 6 5.46 -10.23 0.88
C GLN A 6 5.90 -10.08 -0.58
N GLU A 7 6.54 -11.10 -1.15
CA GLU A 7 6.89 -11.10 -2.57
C GLU A 7 5.64 -11.02 -3.45
N ILE A 8 4.61 -11.77 -3.11
CA ILE A 8 3.32 -11.76 -3.82
C ILE A 8 2.68 -10.36 -3.72
N SER A 9 2.65 -9.77 -2.53
CA SER A 9 2.11 -8.42 -2.33
C SER A 9 2.86 -7.38 -3.15
N ASN A 10 4.17 -7.44 -3.20
CA ASN A 10 4.99 -6.53 -3.99
C ASN A 10 4.72 -6.69 -5.49
N CYS A 11 4.61 -7.92 -5.97
CA CYS A 11 4.26 -8.22 -7.35
C CYS A 11 2.87 -7.68 -7.71
N ALA A 12 1.88 -7.92 -6.84
CA ALA A 12 0.53 -7.43 -7.02
C ALA A 12 0.49 -5.90 -7.10
N ALA A 13 1.23 -5.22 -6.23
CA ALA A 13 1.32 -3.77 -6.23
C ALA A 13 1.82 -3.24 -7.58
N ARG A 14 2.86 -3.84 -8.13
CA ARG A 14 3.40 -3.47 -9.45
C ARG A 14 2.38 -3.67 -10.57
N LEU A 15 1.68 -4.79 -10.56
CA LEU A 15 0.66 -5.10 -11.58
C LEU A 15 -0.55 -4.16 -11.46
N PHE A 16 -1.01 -3.88 -10.25
CA PHE A 16 -2.10 -2.94 -10.01
C PHE A 16 -1.73 -1.54 -10.53
N ARG A 17 -0.49 -1.13 -10.32
CA ARG A 17 0.01 0.14 -10.86
C ARG A 17 0.03 0.14 -12.38
N LYS A 18 0.56 -0.92 -12.99
CA LYS A 18 0.80 -1.01 -14.44
C LYS A 18 -0.50 -1.21 -15.21
N LYS A 19 -1.33 -2.14 -14.79
CA LYS A 19 -2.56 -2.54 -15.50
C LYS A 19 -3.83 -1.96 -14.90
N GLY A 20 -3.79 -1.52 -13.66
CA GLY A 20 -4.96 -1.15 -12.88
C GLY A 20 -5.52 -2.34 -12.09
N TYR A 21 -6.20 -2.03 -11.00
CA TYR A 21 -6.74 -3.05 -10.10
C TYR A 21 -7.76 -3.97 -10.78
N LYS A 22 -8.73 -3.37 -11.51
CA LYS A 22 -9.79 -4.14 -12.17
C LYS A 22 -9.25 -5.07 -13.25
N ALA A 23 -8.24 -4.64 -13.98
CA ALA A 23 -7.66 -5.39 -15.09
C ALA A 23 -6.67 -6.47 -14.65
N THR A 24 -6.29 -6.50 -13.38
CA THR A 24 -5.35 -7.48 -12.84
C THR A 24 -6.11 -8.64 -12.22
N SER A 25 -5.85 -9.86 -12.69
CA SER A 25 -6.43 -11.08 -12.14
C SER A 25 -5.43 -11.80 -11.24
N MET A 26 -5.94 -12.74 -10.42
CA MET A 26 -5.08 -13.63 -9.63
C MET A 26 -4.15 -14.44 -10.54
N ARG A 27 -4.62 -14.84 -11.71
CA ARG A 27 -3.80 -15.54 -12.70
C ARG A 27 -2.64 -14.69 -13.20
N ASP A 28 -2.88 -13.39 -13.45
CA ASP A 28 -1.83 -12.46 -13.84
C ASP A 28 -0.73 -12.39 -12.78
N ILE A 29 -1.11 -12.37 -11.52
CA ILE A 29 -0.18 -12.34 -10.39
C ILE A 29 0.62 -13.65 -10.33
N ALA A 30 -0.07 -14.79 -10.45
CA ALA A 30 0.57 -16.10 -10.45
C ALA A 30 1.58 -16.22 -11.60
N ASP A 31 1.19 -15.81 -12.80
CA ASP A 31 2.06 -15.84 -13.98
C ASP A 31 3.31 -14.96 -13.77
N ALA A 32 3.14 -13.76 -13.22
CA ALA A 32 4.25 -12.85 -12.94
C ALA A 32 5.20 -13.40 -11.86
N MET A 33 4.68 -14.23 -10.96
CA MET A 33 5.47 -14.88 -9.90
C MET A 33 6.03 -16.24 -10.33
N ASP A 34 5.77 -16.67 -11.56
CA ASP A 34 6.12 -17.99 -12.06
C ASP A 34 5.56 -19.10 -11.14
N MET A 35 4.31 -18.95 -10.75
CA MET A 35 3.57 -19.85 -9.86
C MET A 35 2.31 -20.36 -10.54
N LYS A 36 1.85 -21.53 -10.11
CA LYS A 36 0.51 -21.99 -10.44
C LYS A 36 -0.52 -21.20 -9.62
N ALA A 37 -1.69 -20.93 -10.21
CA ALA A 37 -2.78 -20.24 -9.51
C ALA A 37 -3.16 -20.93 -8.19
N ALA A 38 -3.20 -22.27 -8.18
CA ALA A 38 -3.47 -23.03 -6.96
C ALA A 38 -2.47 -22.77 -5.85
N SER A 39 -1.19 -22.63 -6.19
CA SER A 39 -0.14 -22.28 -5.22
C SER A 39 -0.32 -20.88 -4.67
N LEU A 40 -0.71 -19.92 -5.54
CA LEU A 40 -0.99 -18.56 -5.12
C LEU A 40 -2.13 -18.52 -4.09
N TYR A 41 -3.20 -19.24 -4.32
CA TYR A 41 -4.35 -19.31 -3.40
C TYR A 41 -4.02 -19.94 -2.05
N ASN A 42 -2.92 -20.67 -1.92
CA ASN A 42 -2.43 -21.15 -0.63
C ASN A 42 -1.90 -20.02 0.26
N HIS A 43 -1.48 -18.90 -0.35
CA HIS A 43 -0.93 -17.75 0.37
C HIS A 43 -1.94 -16.62 0.51
N ILE A 44 -2.81 -16.43 -0.48
CA ILE A 44 -3.73 -15.28 -0.60
C ILE A 44 -5.07 -15.79 -1.10
N SER A 45 -6.17 -15.40 -0.45
CA SER A 45 -7.51 -15.82 -0.84
C SER A 45 -8.10 -15.04 -2.00
N SER A 46 -7.74 -13.76 -2.16
CA SER A 46 -8.30 -12.90 -3.22
C SER A 46 -7.41 -11.69 -3.49
N LYS A 47 -7.63 -11.04 -4.64
CA LYS A 47 -6.93 -9.78 -4.93
C LYS A 47 -7.41 -8.63 -4.03
N GLU A 48 -8.65 -8.70 -3.55
CA GLU A 48 -9.21 -7.77 -2.57
C GLU A 48 -8.44 -7.83 -1.25
N GLU A 49 -8.09 -9.03 -0.82
CA GLU A 49 -7.24 -9.23 0.36
C GLU A 49 -5.86 -8.59 0.17
N LEU A 50 -5.23 -8.81 -0.97
CA LEU A 50 -3.95 -8.18 -1.32
C LEU A 50 -4.03 -6.66 -1.30
N PHE A 51 -5.06 -6.11 -1.90
CA PHE A 51 -5.28 -4.67 -1.95
C PHE A 51 -5.45 -4.09 -0.54
N SER A 52 -6.29 -4.73 0.28
CA SER A 52 -6.52 -4.33 1.67
C SER A 52 -5.24 -4.36 2.49
N GLU A 53 -4.42 -5.38 2.33
CA GLU A 53 -3.13 -5.48 3.02
C GLU A 53 -2.16 -4.38 2.62
N LEU A 54 -2.10 -4.06 1.32
CA LEU A 54 -1.28 -2.95 0.82
C LEU A 54 -1.72 -1.62 1.41
N LEU A 55 -3.02 -1.35 1.46
CA LEU A 55 -3.57 -0.13 2.06
C LEU A 55 -3.26 -0.06 3.56
N LEU A 56 -3.46 -1.16 4.30
CA LEU A 56 -3.18 -1.21 5.73
C LEU A 56 -1.70 -1.00 6.02
N LYS A 57 -0.83 -1.58 5.22
CA LYS A 57 0.62 -1.39 5.36
C LYS A 57 0.99 0.09 5.23
N MET A 58 0.45 0.76 4.22
CA MET A 58 0.70 2.18 4.00
C MET A 58 0.13 3.03 5.13
N ALA A 59 -1.09 2.73 5.57
CA ALA A 59 -1.74 3.43 6.68
C ALA A 59 -0.92 3.31 7.96
N LYS A 60 -0.38 2.13 8.27
CA LYS A 60 0.47 1.92 9.44
C LYS A 60 1.77 2.70 9.37
N LEU A 61 2.41 2.75 8.20
CA LEU A 61 3.64 3.53 8.01
C LEU A 61 3.40 5.02 8.24
N PHE A 62 2.31 5.56 7.71
CA PHE A 62 1.92 6.95 7.93
C PHE A 62 1.61 7.23 9.38
N THR A 63 0.78 6.40 10.00
CA THR A 63 0.36 6.58 11.40
C THR A 63 1.58 6.57 12.32
N LYS A 64 2.46 5.61 12.15
CA LYS A 64 3.68 5.51 12.96
C LYS A 64 4.56 6.74 12.80
N GLY A 65 4.81 7.17 11.57
CA GLY A 65 5.62 8.35 11.28
C GLY A 65 4.99 9.63 11.84
N MET A 66 3.68 9.79 11.71
CA MET A 66 2.95 10.94 12.25
C MET A 66 3.01 10.97 13.78
N GLU A 67 2.83 9.84 14.44
CA GLU A 67 2.92 9.75 15.90
C GLU A 67 4.30 10.15 16.39
N GLU A 68 5.35 9.64 15.78
CA GLU A 68 6.72 9.98 16.13
C GLU A 68 6.99 11.48 16.02
N ILE A 69 6.49 12.11 14.96
CA ILE A 69 6.67 13.55 14.72
C ILE A 69 5.86 14.37 15.73
N THR A 70 4.58 14.05 15.92
CA THR A 70 3.69 14.80 16.82
C THR A 70 4.11 14.72 18.27
N GLN A 71 4.68 13.60 18.69
CA GLN A 71 5.18 13.39 20.04
C GLN A 71 6.61 13.93 20.24
N SER A 72 7.27 14.35 19.19
CA SER A 72 8.63 14.91 19.29
C SER A 72 8.63 16.27 19.97
N SER A 73 9.80 16.72 20.43
CA SER A 73 9.99 18.02 21.04
C SER A 73 10.22 19.16 20.05
N LEU A 74 10.04 18.88 18.75
CA LEU A 74 10.20 19.89 17.70
C LEU A 74 9.14 20.99 17.79
N SER A 75 9.51 22.20 17.31
CA SER A 75 8.56 23.31 17.16
C SER A 75 7.46 22.95 16.15
N THR A 76 6.32 23.63 16.21
CA THR A 76 5.21 23.39 15.27
C THR A 76 5.63 23.54 13.79
N PRO A 77 6.37 24.61 13.40
CA PRO A 77 6.86 24.68 12.01
C PRO A 77 7.77 23.52 11.63
N ALA A 78 8.64 23.08 12.53
CA ALA A 78 9.53 21.95 12.28
C ALA A 78 8.75 20.63 12.15
N LYS A 79 7.70 20.44 12.93
CA LYS A 79 6.80 19.29 12.80
C LYS A 79 6.11 19.27 11.45
N LEU A 80 5.61 20.41 10.99
CA LEU A 80 4.96 20.52 9.68
C LEU A 80 5.93 20.16 8.55
N GLU A 81 7.16 20.67 8.60
CA GLU A 81 8.20 20.32 7.63
C GLU A 81 8.48 18.81 7.62
N ARG A 82 8.57 18.20 8.80
CA ARG A 82 8.79 16.76 8.95
C ARG A 82 7.62 15.93 8.38
N LEU A 83 6.39 16.37 8.58
CA LEU A 83 5.20 15.71 8.02
C LEU A 83 5.22 15.74 6.50
N ILE A 84 5.58 16.86 5.90
CA ILE A 84 5.72 16.99 4.45
C ILE A 84 6.81 16.06 3.94
N THR A 85 7.97 16.05 4.60
CA THR A 85 9.09 15.17 4.26
C THR A 85 8.71 13.71 4.36
N LEU A 86 7.99 13.32 5.42
CA LEU A 86 7.48 11.96 5.59
C LEU A 86 6.57 11.55 4.43
N HIS A 87 5.64 12.41 4.04
CA HIS A 87 4.72 12.14 2.94
C HIS A 87 5.48 11.93 1.63
N VAL A 88 6.41 12.83 1.30
CA VAL A 88 7.22 12.73 0.08
C VAL A 88 8.08 11.47 0.10
N HIS A 89 8.73 11.19 1.22
CA HIS A 89 9.61 10.03 1.38
C HIS A 89 8.86 8.71 1.19
N LEU A 90 7.71 8.54 1.87
CA LEU A 90 6.90 7.34 1.74
C LEU A 90 6.33 7.18 0.33
N THR A 91 5.95 8.28 -0.31
CA THR A 91 5.45 8.25 -1.69
C THR A 91 6.52 7.76 -2.66
N ILE A 92 7.75 8.23 -2.52
CA ILE A 92 8.87 7.83 -3.39
C ILE A 92 9.27 6.38 -3.12
N GLU A 93 9.42 6.01 -1.86
CA GLU A 93 9.88 4.68 -1.44
C GLU A 93 8.88 3.59 -1.79
N HIS A 94 7.58 3.90 -1.71
CA HIS A 94 6.50 2.95 -1.97
C HIS A 94 5.66 3.35 -3.17
N THR A 95 6.29 3.79 -4.26
CA THR A 95 5.61 4.30 -5.46
C THR A 95 4.58 3.31 -6.00
N ASP A 96 4.90 2.02 -6.03
CA ASP A 96 3.98 1.00 -6.55
C ASP A 96 2.70 0.87 -5.70
N ALA A 97 2.82 0.94 -4.39
CA ALA A 97 1.66 0.89 -3.48
C ALA A 97 0.88 2.22 -3.50
N PHE A 98 1.58 3.35 -3.59
CA PHE A 98 0.98 4.68 -3.53
C PHE A 98 0.21 5.07 -4.77
N SER A 99 0.69 4.66 -5.94
CA SER A 99 0.00 4.94 -7.20
C SER A 99 -1.25 4.08 -7.39
N LEU A 100 -1.53 3.17 -6.44
CA LEU A 100 -2.85 2.58 -6.29
C LEU A 100 -3.83 3.65 -5.83
N LYS A 101 -3.97 4.63 -6.65
CA LYS A 101 -4.95 5.72 -6.56
C LYS A 101 -5.13 6.25 -5.14
N PHE A 102 -4.28 7.15 -4.76
CA PHE A 102 -4.51 8.10 -3.68
C PHE A 102 -5.98 8.58 -3.69
N SER A 103 -6.55 8.77 -4.89
CA SER A 103 -7.97 9.08 -5.08
C SER A 103 -8.92 7.98 -4.58
N SER A 104 -8.58 6.70 -4.73
CA SER A 104 -9.42 5.60 -4.22
C SER A 104 -9.33 5.50 -2.70
N MET A 105 -8.16 5.76 -2.14
CA MET A 105 -7.97 5.78 -0.68
C MET A 105 -8.70 6.97 -0.06
N LEU A 106 -8.60 8.16 -0.67
CA LEU A 106 -9.35 9.34 -0.25
C LEU A 106 -10.86 9.10 -0.36
N TYR A 107 -11.30 8.49 -1.45
CA TYR A 107 -12.72 8.17 -1.64
C TYR A 107 -13.21 7.20 -0.56
N TRP A 108 -12.43 6.17 -0.26
CA TRP A 108 -12.76 5.22 0.80
C TRP A 108 -12.81 5.89 2.17
N MET A 109 -11.79 6.70 2.49
CA MET A 109 -11.72 7.46 3.74
C MET A 109 -12.88 8.45 3.87
N MET A 110 -13.17 9.20 2.83
CA MET A 110 -14.30 10.15 2.80
C MET A 110 -15.63 9.43 3.01
N ARG A 111 -15.80 8.26 2.41
CA ARG A 111 -17.01 7.47 2.56
C ARG A 111 -17.21 7.00 4.01
N GLN A 112 -16.14 6.67 4.71
CA GLN A 112 -16.22 6.26 6.12
C GLN A 112 -16.49 7.42 7.06
N THR A 113 -16.02 8.62 6.72
CA THR A 113 -16.19 9.81 7.58
C THR A 113 -17.47 10.58 7.32
N LEU A 114 -18.11 10.40 6.17
CA LEU A 114 -19.34 11.11 5.79
C LEU A 114 -20.63 10.29 6.03
N ILE A 115 -20.49 9.09 6.56
CA ILE A 115 -21.59 8.27 7.03
C ILE A 115 -21.59 8.32 8.56
#